data_e857c20aa4b24875796a6c3751906f28
#
_entry.id   e857c20aa4b24875796a6c3751906f28
#
_cell.length_a   1.000
_cell.length_b   1.000
_cell.length_c   1.000
_cell.angle_alpha   90.00
_cell.angle_beta   90.00
_cell.angle_gamma   90.00
#
_symmetry.space_group_name_H-M   'P 1'
#
loop_
_entity.id
_entity.type
_entity.pdbx_description
1 polymer ?
#
loop_
_entity_poly.entity_id
_entity_poly.type
_entity_poly.pdbx_seq_one_letter_code
_entity_poly.pdbx_strand_id
1 'polypeptide(L)'
;MSTWNAGEKAPNYSLKFYNGSTLVGSVPRTQIVNLELQRTVFSEKPTVGQANAGELDATFIIPSFTIPRMAKVKVTLVYDETTYTLGVFYIDTRVADPTSNTLTIHCYDAMLMAEQAMPSTGTDITVLGAIATQLQTTLDASVTAAITNAYTIPATMAQDSSRDVLQAIGAAYGGSFFITKDGLLGFPGFSVGAETFYLCDENGDWITFGGDRILV
;
A
#
# COMPACT_ATOMS: atom_id res chain seq x y z
N MET A 1 -11.28 -22.06 -9.44
CA MET A 1 -10.01 -22.25 -10.19
C MET A 1 -10.25 -21.73 -11.59
N SER A 2 -9.67 -20.61 -11.98
CA SER A 2 -9.73 -20.15 -13.37
C SER A 2 -8.76 -21.00 -14.20
N THR A 3 -9.30 -21.72 -15.17
CA THR A 3 -8.52 -22.46 -16.17
C THR A 3 -7.98 -21.44 -17.17
N TRP A 4 -6.67 -21.24 -17.21
CA TRP A 4 -6.00 -20.47 -18.26
C TRP A 4 -6.14 -21.22 -19.60
N ASN A 5 -6.57 -20.53 -20.64
CA ASN A 5 -6.65 -21.11 -21.96
C ASN A 5 -5.23 -21.33 -22.52
N ALA A 6 -5.03 -22.44 -23.22
CA ALA A 6 -3.78 -22.76 -23.89
C ALA A 6 -3.50 -21.74 -25.02
N GLY A 7 -2.67 -20.74 -24.71
CA GLY A 7 -2.33 -19.61 -25.58
C GLY A 7 -2.08 -18.30 -24.81
N GLU A 8 -2.57 -18.18 -23.58
CA GLU A 8 -2.25 -17.04 -22.73
C GLU A 8 -0.86 -17.21 -22.08
N LYS A 9 -0.01 -16.20 -22.21
CA LYS A 9 1.28 -16.18 -21.53
C LYS A 9 1.02 -16.15 -20.03
N ALA A 10 1.50 -17.15 -19.29
CA ALA A 10 1.38 -17.18 -17.84
C ALA A 10 2.08 -15.94 -17.25
N PRO A 11 1.46 -15.26 -16.26
CA PRO A 11 2.07 -14.10 -15.60
C PRO A 11 3.38 -14.50 -14.94
N ASN A 12 4.44 -13.73 -15.18
CA ASN A 12 5.77 -13.98 -14.67
C ASN A 12 6.08 -13.01 -13.52
N TYR A 13 6.01 -13.51 -12.28
CA TYR A 13 6.33 -12.75 -11.08
C TYR A 13 7.82 -12.80 -10.76
N SER A 14 8.34 -11.76 -10.14
CA SER A 14 9.68 -11.79 -9.53
C SER A 14 9.76 -10.91 -8.29
N LEU A 15 10.63 -11.32 -7.37
CA LEU A 15 11.00 -10.53 -6.19
C LEU A 15 12.38 -9.92 -6.44
N LYS A 16 12.49 -8.61 -6.35
CA LYS A 16 13.76 -7.88 -6.49
C LYS A 16 14.14 -7.30 -5.14
N PHE A 17 15.34 -7.64 -4.66
CA PHE A 17 15.86 -7.24 -3.35
C PHE A 17 16.84 -6.10 -3.50
N TYR A 18 16.69 -5.06 -2.66
CA TYR A 18 17.53 -3.88 -2.69
C TYR A 18 18.12 -3.59 -1.31
N ASN A 19 19.34 -3.06 -1.32
CA ASN A 19 19.95 -2.38 -0.18
C ASN A 19 19.96 -0.88 -0.50
N GLY A 20 19.05 -0.13 0.13
CA GLY A 20 18.77 1.25 -0.29
C GLY A 20 18.26 1.29 -1.75
N SER A 21 19.02 1.92 -2.63
CA SER A 21 18.73 1.99 -4.08
C SER A 21 19.42 0.90 -4.90
N THR A 22 20.38 0.17 -4.32
CA THR A 22 21.21 -0.82 -5.04
C THR A 22 20.49 -2.16 -5.11
N LEU A 23 20.29 -2.70 -6.31
CA LEU A 23 19.77 -4.04 -6.52
C LEU A 23 20.82 -5.07 -6.05
N VAL A 24 20.42 -5.92 -5.10
CA VAL A 24 21.26 -7.00 -4.54
C VAL A 24 21.08 -8.28 -5.35
N GLY A 25 19.85 -8.57 -5.74
CA GLY A 25 19.51 -9.76 -6.52
C GLY A 25 18.02 -9.89 -6.75
N SER A 26 17.65 -10.92 -7.50
CA SER A 26 16.25 -11.22 -7.82
C SER A 26 15.95 -12.71 -7.71
N VAL A 27 14.74 -13.02 -7.29
CA VAL A 27 14.17 -14.37 -7.23
C VAL A 27 13.10 -14.46 -8.32
N PRO A 28 13.30 -15.28 -9.35
CA PRO A 28 12.35 -15.46 -10.44
C PRO A 28 11.16 -16.33 -10.01
N ARG A 29 10.08 -16.29 -10.78
CA ARG A 29 8.84 -17.06 -10.52
C ARG A 29 9.12 -18.56 -10.26
N THR A 30 10.06 -19.15 -10.97
CA THR A 30 10.40 -20.59 -10.86
C THR A 30 10.99 -20.99 -9.50
N GLN A 31 11.48 -20.04 -8.74
CA GLN A 31 12.02 -20.23 -7.41
C GLN A 31 11.07 -19.80 -6.29
N ILE A 32 9.92 -19.19 -6.63
CA ILE A 32 8.91 -18.77 -5.67
C ILE A 32 7.95 -19.94 -5.41
N VAL A 33 7.90 -20.40 -4.16
CA VAL A 33 7.02 -21.48 -3.70
C VAL A 33 5.63 -20.92 -3.35
N ASN A 34 5.59 -19.83 -2.57
CA ASN A 34 4.36 -19.13 -2.20
C ASN A 34 4.59 -17.62 -2.27
N LEU A 35 3.56 -16.89 -2.67
CA LEU A 35 3.54 -15.44 -2.71
C LEU A 35 2.13 -14.96 -2.39
N GLU A 36 1.99 -14.29 -1.26
CA GLU A 36 0.75 -13.66 -0.83
C GLU A 36 0.99 -12.16 -0.61
N LEU A 37 0.15 -11.34 -1.21
CA LEU A 37 0.22 -9.90 -1.12
C LEU A 37 -1.14 -9.38 -0.67
N GLN A 38 -1.17 -8.74 0.51
CA GLN A 38 -2.36 -8.18 1.09
C GLN A 38 -2.21 -6.67 1.20
N ARG A 39 -3.22 -5.95 0.73
CA ARG A 39 -3.33 -4.50 0.86
C ARG A 39 -4.71 -4.14 1.31
N THR A 40 -4.80 -3.55 2.47
CA THR A 40 -6.05 -3.09 3.04
C THR A 40 -5.94 -1.60 3.35
N VAL A 41 -6.77 -0.79 2.70
CA VAL A 41 -6.92 0.62 3.08
C VAL A 41 -7.67 0.71 4.42
N PHE A 42 -8.55 -0.27 4.68
CA PHE A 42 -9.36 -0.35 5.90
C PHE A 42 -9.09 -1.67 6.63
N SER A 43 -9.07 -1.64 7.97
CA SER A 43 -8.86 -2.85 8.78
C SER A 43 -10.03 -3.84 8.69
N GLU A 44 -11.26 -3.38 8.92
CA GLU A 44 -12.48 -4.21 8.89
C GLU A 44 -13.62 -3.54 8.12
N LYS A 45 -13.83 -2.25 8.36
CA LYS A 45 -14.90 -1.46 7.74
C LYS A 45 -14.32 -0.20 7.12
N PRO A 46 -14.94 0.33 6.06
CA PRO A 46 -14.57 1.63 5.53
C PRO A 46 -14.70 2.70 6.61
N THR A 47 -13.58 3.22 7.09
CA THR A 47 -13.49 4.29 8.08
C THR A 47 -12.44 5.29 7.65
N VAL A 48 -12.69 6.57 7.91
CA VAL A 48 -11.70 7.62 7.68
C VAL A 48 -10.61 7.61 8.77
N GLY A 49 -9.47 8.18 8.47
CA GLY A 49 -8.39 8.32 9.44
C GLY A 49 -7.66 7.01 9.70
N GLN A 50 -7.48 6.17 8.69
CA GLN A 50 -6.64 4.98 8.82
C GLN A 50 -5.29 5.18 8.12
N ALA A 51 -4.27 4.47 8.62
CA ALA A 51 -2.93 4.41 8.05
C ALA A 51 -2.40 2.97 8.20
N ASN A 52 -3.01 2.05 7.43
CA ASN A 52 -2.69 0.63 7.50
C ASN A 52 -1.48 0.29 6.64
N ALA A 53 -0.66 -0.65 7.11
CA ALA A 53 0.41 -1.23 6.33
C ALA A 53 -0.13 -2.31 5.39
N GLY A 54 0.41 -2.37 4.18
CA GLY A 54 0.27 -3.54 3.32
C GLY A 54 1.29 -4.60 3.68
N GLU A 55 0.97 -5.87 3.46
CA GLU A 55 1.76 -7.03 3.86
C GLU A 55 2.15 -7.86 2.64
N LEU A 56 3.32 -8.50 2.74
CA LEU A 56 3.81 -9.46 1.78
C LEU A 56 4.38 -10.66 2.51
N ASP A 57 3.81 -11.84 2.28
CA ASP A 57 4.36 -13.12 2.66
C ASP A 57 4.91 -13.84 1.43
N ALA A 58 6.17 -14.24 1.49
CA ALA A 58 6.78 -14.98 0.41
C ALA A 58 7.69 -16.10 0.93
N THR A 59 7.54 -17.28 0.32
CA THR A 59 8.43 -18.43 0.50
C THR A 59 9.10 -18.77 -0.83
N PHE A 60 10.41 -18.86 -0.85
CA PHE A 60 11.17 -19.12 -2.07
C PHE A 60 12.43 -19.94 -1.77
N ILE A 61 13.01 -20.54 -2.80
CA ILE A 61 14.27 -21.28 -2.70
C ILE A 61 15.37 -20.31 -2.26
N ILE A 62 16.20 -20.72 -1.28
CA ILE A 62 17.28 -19.87 -0.76
C ILE A 62 18.18 -19.40 -1.92
N PRO A 63 18.29 -18.08 -2.14
CA PRO A 63 19.06 -17.55 -3.26
C PRO A 63 20.57 -17.61 -2.99
N SER A 64 21.37 -17.56 -4.04
CA SER A 64 22.83 -17.54 -3.95
C SER A 64 23.42 -16.21 -3.47
N PHE A 65 22.61 -15.16 -3.38
CA PHE A 65 23.02 -13.83 -2.89
C PHE A 65 22.56 -13.61 -1.44
N THR A 66 23.28 -12.78 -0.71
CA THR A 66 22.91 -12.41 0.67
C THR A 66 21.85 -11.33 0.67
N ILE A 67 20.70 -11.59 1.29
CA ILE A 67 19.64 -10.62 1.50
C ILE A 67 19.97 -9.78 2.74
N PRO A 68 20.11 -8.44 2.65
CA PRO A 68 20.36 -7.59 3.80
C PRO A 68 19.21 -7.63 4.82
N ARG A 69 19.52 -7.24 6.06
CA ARG A 69 18.47 -7.02 7.06
C ARG A 69 17.63 -5.80 6.62
N MET A 70 16.30 -5.88 6.75
CA MET A 70 15.36 -4.85 6.30
C MET A 70 15.52 -4.47 4.81
N ALA A 71 15.91 -5.45 3.97
CA ALA A 71 16.00 -5.21 2.54
C ALA A 71 14.66 -4.74 1.99
N LYS A 72 14.71 -3.78 1.06
CA LYS A 72 13.54 -3.39 0.28
C LYS A 72 13.25 -4.46 -0.76
N VAL A 73 12.02 -4.95 -0.80
CA VAL A 73 11.54 -5.98 -1.72
C VAL A 73 10.54 -5.34 -2.68
N LYS A 74 10.85 -5.37 -3.97
CA LYS A 74 9.93 -4.94 -5.02
C LYS A 74 9.33 -6.16 -5.69
N VAL A 75 8.00 -6.30 -5.62
CA VAL A 75 7.25 -7.33 -6.32
C VAL A 75 6.91 -6.82 -7.71
N THR A 76 7.32 -7.56 -8.73
CA THR A 76 7.03 -7.21 -10.12
C THR A 76 6.32 -8.34 -10.85
N LEU A 77 5.45 -7.97 -11.77
CA LEU A 77 4.76 -8.86 -12.70
C LEU A 77 5.12 -8.44 -14.12
N VAL A 78 5.56 -9.38 -14.93
CA VAL A 78 5.71 -9.17 -16.37
C VAL A 78 4.54 -9.89 -17.06
N TYR A 79 3.74 -9.12 -17.77
CA TYR A 79 2.63 -9.61 -18.56
C TYR A 79 2.62 -8.88 -19.90
N ASP A 80 2.58 -9.63 -21.00
CA ASP A 80 2.62 -9.12 -22.37
C ASP A 80 3.73 -8.08 -22.59
N GLU A 81 4.99 -8.47 -22.24
CA GLU A 81 6.21 -7.65 -22.32
C GLU A 81 6.22 -6.37 -21.46
N THR A 82 5.12 -6.08 -20.77
CA THR A 82 5.00 -4.94 -19.86
C THR A 82 5.31 -5.36 -18.43
N THR A 83 6.16 -4.57 -17.75
CA THR A 83 6.50 -4.78 -16.34
C THR A 83 5.62 -3.92 -15.45
N TYR A 84 4.87 -4.54 -14.58
CA TYR A 84 4.03 -3.90 -13.57
C TYR A 84 4.67 -4.04 -12.19
N THR A 85 4.68 -2.96 -11.42
CA THR A 85 5.00 -3.02 -9.99
C THR A 85 3.74 -3.40 -9.24
N LEU A 86 3.80 -4.46 -8.45
CA LEU A 86 2.71 -4.89 -7.59
C LEU A 86 2.85 -4.34 -6.16
N GLY A 87 4.07 -4.07 -5.71
CA GLY A 87 4.32 -3.49 -4.41
C GLY A 87 5.78 -3.29 -4.10
N VAL A 88 6.01 -2.44 -3.09
CA VAL A 88 7.31 -2.17 -2.48
C VAL A 88 7.18 -2.40 -0.99
N PHE A 89 7.97 -3.32 -0.44
CA PHE A 89 7.90 -3.77 0.94
C PHE A 89 9.29 -3.78 1.58
N TYR A 90 9.34 -3.91 2.91
CA TYR A 90 10.55 -4.02 3.70
C TYR A 90 10.47 -5.27 4.56
N ILE A 91 11.52 -6.06 4.58
CA ILE A 91 11.55 -7.31 5.34
C ILE A 91 11.53 -6.99 6.83
N ASP A 92 10.52 -7.50 7.52
CA ASP A 92 10.42 -7.48 8.98
C ASP A 92 11.03 -8.74 9.56
N THR A 93 10.53 -9.91 9.17
CA THR A 93 11.03 -11.20 9.65
C THR A 93 11.45 -12.11 8.50
N ARG A 94 12.35 -13.05 8.81
CA ARG A 94 12.77 -14.07 7.87
C ARG A 94 13.12 -15.36 8.60
N VAL A 95 12.70 -16.49 8.04
CA VAL A 95 12.97 -17.82 8.57
C VAL A 95 13.50 -18.71 7.45
N ALA A 96 14.68 -19.24 7.63
CA ALA A 96 15.26 -20.24 6.71
C ALA A 96 14.93 -21.64 7.17
N ASP A 97 14.49 -22.48 6.24
CA ASP A 97 14.38 -23.93 6.44
C ASP A 97 15.44 -24.66 5.59
N PRO A 98 16.52 -25.11 6.22
CA PRO A 98 17.57 -25.84 5.51
C PRO A 98 17.11 -27.19 4.94
N THR A 99 16.07 -27.80 5.54
CA THR A 99 15.57 -29.11 5.12
C THR A 99 14.89 -29.03 3.76
N SER A 100 14.07 -28.01 3.55
CA SER A 100 13.39 -27.75 2.26
C SER A 100 14.19 -26.82 1.36
N ASN A 101 15.34 -26.31 1.82
CA ASN A 101 16.13 -25.30 1.13
C ASN A 101 15.31 -24.05 0.77
N THR A 102 14.43 -23.60 1.69
CA THR A 102 13.56 -22.45 1.48
C THR A 102 13.82 -21.34 2.48
N LEU A 103 13.52 -20.12 2.07
CA LEU A 103 13.48 -18.91 2.89
C LEU A 103 12.07 -18.33 2.84
N THR A 104 11.47 -18.17 4.02
CA THR A 104 10.21 -17.46 4.18
C THR A 104 10.51 -16.07 4.71
N ILE A 105 9.91 -15.05 4.08
CA ILE A 105 9.98 -13.67 4.53
C ILE A 105 8.58 -13.15 4.78
N HIS A 106 8.42 -12.36 5.84
CA HIS A 106 7.26 -11.52 6.09
C HIS A 106 7.69 -10.07 6.01
N CYS A 107 6.95 -9.26 5.27
CA CYS A 107 7.31 -7.89 4.95
C CYS A 107 6.10 -6.97 5.10
N TYR A 108 6.36 -5.74 5.50
CA TYR A 108 5.40 -4.65 5.45
C TYR A 108 5.82 -3.61 4.42
N ASP A 109 4.88 -2.83 3.92
CA ASP A 109 5.22 -1.66 3.12
C ASP A 109 5.87 -0.55 3.98
N ALA A 110 6.13 0.61 3.41
CA ALA A 110 6.81 1.71 4.10
C ALA A 110 6.07 2.19 5.37
N MET A 111 4.78 1.89 5.52
CA MET A 111 3.99 2.24 6.72
C MET A 111 4.52 1.54 7.99
N LEU A 112 5.34 0.48 7.88
CA LEU A 112 6.07 -0.11 9.00
C LEU A 112 6.89 0.94 9.80
N MET A 113 7.44 1.93 9.10
CA MET A 113 8.28 2.96 9.72
C MET A 113 7.47 4.06 10.40
N ALA A 114 6.15 4.08 10.23
CA ALA A 114 5.27 5.10 10.78
C ALA A 114 5.08 5.01 12.31
N GLU A 115 5.54 3.93 12.95
CA GLU A 115 5.54 3.78 14.41
C GLU A 115 6.57 4.69 15.11
N GLN A 116 7.47 5.31 14.37
CA GLN A 116 8.44 6.24 14.92
C GLN A 116 7.76 7.58 15.24
N ALA A 117 8.35 8.31 16.22
CA ALA A 117 7.88 9.66 16.57
C ALA A 117 7.87 10.59 15.34
N MET A 118 6.91 11.48 15.29
CA MET A 118 6.75 12.46 14.22
C MET A 118 8.04 13.28 14.03
N PRO A 119 8.56 13.39 12.79
CA PRO A 119 9.89 13.97 12.54
C PRO A 119 9.94 15.49 12.65
N SER A 120 8.81 16.20 12.51
CA SER A 120 8.76 17.67 12.56
C SER A 120 7.36 18.18 12.88
N THR A 121 7.27 19.43 13.33
CA THR A 121 6.02 20.20 13.49
C THR A 121 5.87 21.21 12.35
N GLY A 122 4.68 21.74 12.16
CA GLY A 122 4.40 22.74 11.12
C GLY A 122 3.01 22.59 10.52
N THR A 123 2.86 23.05 9.30
CA THR A 123 1.60 22.80 8.56
C THR A 123 1.49 21.33 8.15
N ASP A 124 0.26 20.85 8.00
CA ASP A 124 -0.04 19.48 7.61
C ASP A 124 0.78 18.99 6.39
N ILE A 125 0.83 19.76 5.32
CA ILE A 125 1.60 19.38 4.11
C ILE A 125 3.11 19.31 4.39
N THR A 126 3.64 20.19 5.25
CA THR A 126 5.05 20.16 5.66
C THR A 126 5.35 18.92 6.50
N VAL A 127 4.47 18.62 7.45
CA VAL A 127 4.56 17.43 8.29
C VAL A 127 4.45 16.14 7.45
N LEU A 128 3.51 16.08 6.52
CA LEU A 128 3.38 14.95 5.59
C LEU A 128 4.62 14.73 4.74
N GLY A 129 5.26 15.81 4.25
CA GLY A 129 6.53 15.71 3.54
C GLY A 129 7.67 15.16 4.39
N ALA A 130 7.74 15.58 5.66
CA ALA A 130 8.72 15.05 6.62
C ALA A 130 8.45 13.59 6.97
N ILE A 131 7.18 13.21 7.19
CA ILE A 131 6.77 11.81 7.42
C ILE A 131 7.11 10.97 6.19
N ALA A 132 6.77 11.39 4.97
CA ALA A 132 7.12 10.66 3.75
C ALA A 132 8.63 10.41 3.65
N THR A 133 9.46 11.40 4.01
CA THR A 133 10.92 11.23 4.06
C THR A 133 11.34 10.18 5.10
N GLN A 134 10.73 10.20 6.30
CA GLN A 134 10.96 9.19 7.34
C GLN A 134 10.56 7.78 6.88
N LEU A 135 9.46 7.65 6.14
CA LEU A 135 9.01 6.41 5.52
C LEU A 135 9.85 5.97 4.30
N GLN A 136 10.92 6.70 3.98
CA GLN A 136 11.76 6.46 2.80
C GLN A 136 10.97 6.47 1.48
N THR A 137 9.96 7.32 1.39
CA THR A 137 9.08 7.50 0.23
C THR A 137 8.88 8.98 -0.11
N THR A 138 7.99 9.25 -1.04
CA THR A 138 7.55 10.61 -1.41
C THR A 138 6.02 10.67 -1.42
N LEU A 139 5.47 11.88 -1.40
CA LEU A 139 4.04 12.07 -1.51
C LEU A 139 3.55 11.72 -2.92
N ASP A 140 2.44 11.00 -2.98
CA ASP A 140 1.68 10.83 -4.23
C ASP A 140 0.92 12.12 -4.57
N ALA A 141 0.61 12.32 -5.85
CA ALA A 141 -0.16 13.48 -6.30
C ALA A 141 -1.56 13.58 -5.66
N SER A 142 -2.15 12.45 -5.26
CA SER A 142 -3.43 12.41 -4.55
C SER A 142 -3.37 13.15 -3.21
N VAL A 143 -2.25 13.13 -2.50
CA VAL A 143 -2.06 13.85 -1.23
C VAL A 143 -2.13 15.35 -1.45
N THR A 144 -1.35 15.88 -2.40
CA THR A 144 -1.31 17.33 -2.67
C THR A 144 -2.60 17.85 -3.30
N ALA A 145 -3.34 17.00 -3.99
CA ALA A 145 -4.65 17.34 -4.55
C ALA A 145 -5.75 17.41 -3.48
N ALA A 146 -5.70 16.52 -2.49
CA ALA A 146 -6.72 16.44 -1.44
C ALA A 146 -6.44 17.40 -0.27
N ILE A 147 -5.16 17.58 0.11
CA ILE A 147 -4.73 18.35 1.28
C ILE A 147 -4.28 19.75 0.81
N THR A 148 -5.23 20.64 0.68
CA THR A 148 -5.02 21.98 0.15
C THR A 148 -4.99 23.07 1.23
N ASN A 149 -5.46 22.77 2.44
CA ASN A 149 -5.45 23.71 3.57
C ASN A 149 -4.12 23.61 4.32
N ALA A 150 -3.75 24.68 4.98
CA ALA A 150 -2.52 24.75 5.77
C ALA A 150 -2.85 24.75 7.27
N TYR A 151 -3.48 23.68 7.76
CA TYR A 151 -3.69 23.53 9.20
C TYR A 151 -2.36 23.30 9.90
N THR A 152 -2.18 23.94 11.03
CA THR A 152 -0.99 23.73 11.87
C THR A 152 -1.22 22.51 12.76
N ILE A 153 -0.32 21.55 12.68
CA ILE A 153 -0.32 20.40 13.57
C ILE A 153 0.11 20.87 14.96
N PRO A 154 -0.71 20.65 16.00
CA PRO A 154 -0.40 21.12 17.35
C PRO A 154 0.93 20.56 17.88
N ALA A 155 1.71 21.38 18.58
CA ALA A 155 2.97 20.94 19.18
C ALA A 155 2.78 19.82 20.23
N THR A 156 1.57 19.65 20.77
CA THR A 156 1.20 18.55 21.66
C THR A 156 1.30 17.18 20.98
N MET A 157 1.18 17.12 19.66
CA MET A 157 1.34 15.88 18.88
C MET A 157 2.80 15.53 18.58
N ALA A 158 3.77 16.32 19.00
CA ALA A 158 5.20 16.08 18.74
C ALA A 158 5.73 14.77 19.37
N GLN A 159 5.00 14.20 20.32
CA GLN A 159 5.34 12.90 20.95
C GLN A 159 4.59 11.73 20.33
N ASP A 160 3.61 11.99 19.45
CA ASP A 160 2.81 10.97 18.80
C ASP A 160 3.62 10.29 17.69
N SER A 161 3.24 9.07 17.35
CA SER A 161 3.83 8.38 16.20
C SER A 161 3.43 9.07 14.89
N SER A 162 4.23 8.92 13.85
CA SER A 162 3.85 9.37 12.51
C SER A 162 2.54 8.74 12.05
N ARG A 163 2.23 7.51 12.48
CA ARG A 163 0.95 6.83 12.21
C ARG A 163 -0.22 7.59 12.83
N ASP A 164 -0.13 7.96 14.11
CA ASP A 164 -1.20 8.70 14.79
C ASP A 164 -1.46 10.06 14.12
N VAL A 165 -0.39 10.73 13.70
CA VAL A 165 -0.49 12.01 12.99
C VAL A 165 -1.12 11.82 11.60
N LEU A 166 -0.74 10.78 10.84
CA LEU A 166 -1.38 10.45 9.56
C LEU A 166 -2.87 10.15 9.76
N GLN A 167 -3.24 9.41 10.81
CA GLN A 167 -4.62 9.11 11.13
C GLN A 167 -5.42 10.37 11.47
N ALA A 168 -4.85 11.28 12.28
CA ALA A 168 -5.49 12.54 12.63
C ALA A 168 -5.71 13.44 11.41
N ILE A 169 -4.69 13.59 10.54
CA ILE A 169 -4.81 14.33 9.28
C ILE A 169 -5.84 13.64 8.38
N GLY A 170 -5.76 12.31 8.24
CA GLY A 170 -6.70 11.53 7.44
C GLY A 170 -8.15 11.76 7.87
N ALA A 171 -8.41 11.71 9.17
CA ALA A 171 -9.74 11.98 9.73
C ALA A 171 -10.21 13.41 9.45
N ALA A 172 -9.32 14.40 9.57
CA ALA A 172 -9.64 15.82 9.32
C ALA A 172 -10.02 16.11 7.86
N TYR A 173 -9.42 15.37 6.91
CA TYR A 173 -9.68 15.54 5.48
C TYR A 173 -10.63 14.47 4.88
N GLY A 174 -11.22 13.63 5.74
CA GLY A 174 -12.20 12.64 5.31
C GLY A 174 -11.61 11.52 4.46
N GLY A 175 -10.39 11.06 4.73
CA GLY A 175 -9.74 10.00 3.98
C GLY A 175 -8.82 9.13 4.84
N SER A 176 -7.98 8.34 4.20
CA SER A 176 -7.03 7.45 4.86
C SER A 176 -5.71 7.43 4.11
N PHE A 177 -4.60 7.25 4.82
CA PHE A 177 -3.29 7.12 4.19
C PHE A 177 -2.94 5.65 3.92
N PHE A 178 -2.24 5.41 2.83
CA PHE A 178 -1.75 4.09 2.44
C PHE A 178 -0.48 4.23 1.59
N ILE A 179 0.25 3.14 1.42
CA ILE A 179 1.36 3.11 0.48
C ILE A 179 0.87 2.56 -0.86
N THR A 180 1.06 3.31 -1.94
CA THR A 180 0.68 2.89 -3.29
C THR A 180 1.51 1.69 -3.76
N LYS A 181 1.09 1.03 -4.85
CA LYS A 181 1.87 -0.06 -5.47
C LYS A 181 3.29 0.36 -5.87
N ASP A 182 3.49 1.63 -6.17
CA ASP A 182 4.79 2.19 -6.55
C ASP A 182 5.63 2.64 -5.35
N GLY A 183 5.09 2.47 -4.14
CA GLY A 183 5.77 2.78 -2.87
C GLY A 183 5.66 4.25 -2.45
N LEU A 184 4.66 4.99 -2.94
CA LEU A 184 4.42 6.39 -2.59
C LEU A 184 3.41 6.48 -1.45
N LEU A 185 3.48 7.52 -0.60
CA LEU A 185 2.45 7.83 0.39
C LEU A 185 1.25 8.46 -0.33
N GLY A 186 0.14 7.73 -0.41
CA GLY A 186 -1.08 8.12 -1.08
C GLY A 186 -2.21 8.45 -0.11
N PHE A 187 -3.20 9.20 -0.60
CA PHE A 187 -4.39 9.60 0.14
C PHE A 187 -5.63 9.49 -0.75
N PRO A 188 -6.39 8.39 -0.71
CA PRO A 188 -7.72 8.36 -1.29
C PRO A 188 -8.65 9.12 -0.34
N GLY A 189 -8.97 10.35 -0.68
CA GLY A 189 -10.08 11.05 -0.05
C GLY A 189 -11.38 10.33 -0.41
N PHE A 190 -12.30 10.21 0.52
CA PHE A 190 -13.69 9.94 0.16
C PHE A 190 -14.25 11.20 -0.51
N SER A 191 -14.03 11.33 -1.80
CA SER A 191 -14.94 12.17 -2.56
C SER A 191 -16.25 11.38 -2.60
N VAL A 192 -17.27 11.87 -1.94
CA VAL A 192 -18.61 11.62 -2.43
C VAL A 192 -18.61 12.27 -3.81
N GLY A 193 -18.22 11.47 -4.81
CA GLY A 193 -18.42 11.88 -6.19
C GLY A 193 -19.86 12.29 -6.30
N ALA A 194 -20.17 13.25 -7.13
CA ALA A 194 -21.56 13.53 -7.53
C ALA A 194 -22.10 12.34 -8.36
N GLU A 195 -21.76 11.11 -7.95
CA GLU A 195 -22.41 9.92 -8.45
C GLU A 195 -23.78 9.91 -7.82
N THR A 196 -24.73 10.19 -8.63
CA THR A 196 -26.15 10.13 -8.31
C THR A 196 -26.46 8.66 -8.06
N PHE A 197 -26.54 8.26 -6.79
CA PHE A 197 -27.01 6.94 -6.44
C PHE A 197 -28.52 6.92 -6.59
N TYR A 198 -29.01 5.94 -7.34
CA TYR A 198 -30.43 5.73 -7.50
C TYR A 198 -30.84 4.45 -6.77
N LEU A 199 -32.00 4.48 -6.14
CA LEU A 199 -32.60 3.30 -5.57
C LEU A 199 -33.01 2.34 -6.70
N CYS A 200 -32.55 1.10 -6.61
CA CYS A 200 -32.99 0.01 -7.46
C CYS A 200 -33.73 -1.04 -6.62
N ASP A 201 -34.67 -1.74 -7.25
CA ASP A 201 -35.29 -2.93 -6.66
C ASP A 201 -34.36 -4.15 -6.72
N GLU A 202 -34.83 -5.29 -6.24
CA GLU A 202 -34.09 -6.55 -6.21
C GLU A 202 -33.72 -7.11 -7.59
N ASN A 203 -34.35 -6.60 -8.67
CA ASN A 203 -34.08 -6.97 -10.06
C ASN A 203 -33.10 -5.99 -10.74
N GLY A 204 -32.72 -4.91 -10.06
CA GLY A 204 -31.88 -3.83 -10.59
C GLY A 204 -32.64 -2.75 -11.37
N ASP A 205 -33.98 -2.76 -11.31
CA ASP A 205 -34.82 -1.75 -11.91
C ASP A 205 -34.87 -0.49 -11.04
N TRP A 206 -34.88 0.69 -11.70
CA TRP A 206 -34.91 1.97 -11.00
C TRP A 206 -36.22 2.19 -10.25
N ILE A 207 -36.17 2.46 -8.96
CA ILE A 207 -37.33 2.90 -8.19
C ILE A 207 -37.57 4.37 -8.53
N THR A 208 -38.77 4.71 -9.01
CA THR A 208 -39.14 6.07 -9.41
C THR A 208 -40.30 6.57 -8.56
N PHE A 209 -40.33 7.89 -8.32
CA PHE A 209 -41.46 8.58 -7.72
C PHE A 209 -41.89 9.72 -8.62
N GLY A 210 -43.15 9.71 -9.08
CA GLY A 210 -43.66 10.71 -10.00
C GLY A 210 -43.00 10.73 -11.40
N GLY A 211 -42.29 9.62 -11.77
CA GLY A 211 -41.53 9.52 -13.01
C GLY A 211 -40.05 9.89 -12.87
N ASP A 212 -39.63 10.43 -11.74
CA ASP A 212 -38.24 10.76 -11.44
C ASP A 212 -37.57 9.63 -10.63
N ARG A 213 -36.30 9.39 -10.89
CA ARG A 213 -35.49 8.41 -10.14
C ARG A 213 -35.25 8.92 -8.73
N ILE A 214 -35.42 8.04 -7.73
CA ILE A 214 -35.15 8.40 -6.33
C ILE A 214 -33.64 8.45 -6.11
N LEU A 215 -33.15 9.62 -5.70
CA LEU A 215 -31.76 9.84 -5.28
C LEU A 215 -31.58 9.35 -3.84
N VAL A 216 -30.44 8.70 -3.55
CA VAL A 216 -30.05 8.23 -2.20
C VAL A 216 -28.70 8.86 -1.82
#